data_44ec153057398c3048083fe15a79bc43
#
_entry.id   44ec153057398c3048083fe15a79bc43
#
_cell.length_a   1.000
_cell.length_b   1.000
_cell.length_c   1.000
_cell.angle_alpha   90.00
_cell.angle_beta   90.00
_cell.angle_gamma   90.00
#
_symmetry.space_group_name_H-M   'P 1'
#
loop_
_entity.id
_entity.type
_entity.pdbx_description
1 polymer ?
#
loop_
_entity_poly.entity_id
_entity_poly.type
_entity_poly.pdbx_seq_one_letter_code
_entity_poly.pdbx_strand_id
1 'polypeptide(L)'
;MLRIDTDPSTWTIGTLENYIGGQYGQYGLSQPSKMPSYGYSLPASTCKVGSRLQKQPGTVCSGCYALKGRYVWETTLAAMQRRLDSLSKPLWVEVISELINRRAAQGHQYFRWHDSGDLQSVDHLRMIIAVCELTPGVRHWLPTREYRVVRDFVADGGNIPANLNIRLSAHKIGGFAPSFPALQGLVTVSTVSPKGDNEHAHACPAQHQDNSCGSCRACWDRGVDHVDYHLH
;
A
#
# COMPACT_ATOMS: atom_id res chain seq x y z
N MET A 1 28.22 11.15 -25.81
CA MET A 1 27.01 10.48 -25.29
C MET A 1 27.35 9.94 -23.90
N LEU A 2 26.97 10.66 -22.83
CA LEU A 2 27.20 10.22 -21.48
C LEU A 2 26.40 8.90 -21.30
N ARG A 3 27.09 7.79 -20.96
CA ARG A 3 26.42 6.58 -20.51
C ARG A 3 25.66 6.94 -19.24
N ILE A 4 24.34 6.97 -19.30
CA ILE A 4 23.52 7.02 -18.11
C ILE A 4 23.81 5.69 -17.39
N ASP A 5 24.43 5.79 -16.21
CA ASP A 5 24.63 4.64 -15.36
C ASP A 5 23.24 4.04 -15.05
N THR A 6 23.01 2.84 -15.54
CA THR A 6 21.72 2.14 -15.42
C THR A 6 21.65 1.28 -14.15
N ASP A 7 22.70 1.32 -13.30
CA ASP A 7 22.72 0.61 -12.03
C ASP A 7 22.26 1.53 -10.89
N PRO A 8 21.01 1.34 -10.38
CA PRO A 8 20.46 2.16 -9.30
C PRO A 8 21.26 2.09 -7.99
N SER A 9 22.08 1.05 -7.78
CA SER A 9 22.90 0.92 -6.56
C SER A 9 23.95 2.04 -6.43
N THR A 10 24.34 2.63 -7.54
CA THR A 10 25.32 3.74 -7.59
C THR A 10 24.68 5.12 -7.43
N TRP A 11 23.34 5.22 -7.52
CA TRP A 11 22.65 6.51 -7.51
C TRP A 11 22.57 7.10 -6.10
N THR A 12 22.51 8.43 -6.02
CA THR A 12 22.22 9.09 -4.76
C THR A 12 20.75 8.85 -4.34
N ILE A 13 20.45 8.97 -3.03
CA ILE A 13 19.06 8.90 -2.54
C ILE A 13 18.18 9.90 -3.29
N GLY A 14 18.67 11.13 -3.53
CA GLY A 14 17.94 12.15 -4.27
C GLY A 14 17.62 11.74 -5.72
N THR A 15 18.53 11.07 -6.41
CA THR A 15 18.30 10.53 -7.75
C THR A 15 17.23 9.43 -7.73
N LEU A 16 17.33 8.48 -6.79
CA LEU A 16 16.34 7.42 -6.61
C LEU A 16 14.94 8.00 -6.31
N GLU A 17 14.85 8.94 -5.37
CA GLU A 17 13.58 9.61 -5.02
C GLU A 17 12.94 10.27 -6.26
N ASN A 18 13.71 11.04 -7.03
CA ASN A 18 13.23 11.72 -8.25
C ASN A 18 12.75 10.70 -9.31
N TYR A 19 13.43 9.58 -9.42
CA TYR A 19 13.06 8.57 -10.42
C TYR A 19 11.67 7.96 -10.14
N ILE A 20 11.34 7.67 -8.88
CA ILE A 20 10.06 7.07 -8.50
C ILE A 20 8.94 8.09 -8.22
N GLY A 21 9.06 9.29 -8.74
CA GLY A 21 8.02 10.33 -8.67
C GLY A 21 8.26 11.41 -7.63
N GLY A 22 9.44 11.47 -7.04
CA GLY A 22 9.87 12.56 -6.19
C GLY A 22 10.16 13.85 -6.97
N GLN A 23 10.52 14.89 -6.24
CA GLN A 23 10.93 16.19 -6.75
C GLN A 23 11.99 16.76 -5.81
N TYR A 24 13.01 17.43 -6.36
CA TYR A 24 14.11 18.00 -5.58
C TYR A 24 14.83 16.98 -4.66
N GLY A 25 14.91 15.73 -5.09
CA GLY A 25 15.56 14.66 -4.31
C GLY A 25 14.75 14.14 -3.12
N GLN A 26 13.46 14.44 -3.05
CA GLN A 26 12.57 14.08 -1.94
C GLN A 26 11.18 13.66 -2.45
N TYR A 27 10.38 13.10 -1.55
CA TYR A 27 8.95 12.80 -1.79
C TYR A 27 8.65 11.74 -2.88
N GLY A 28 9.64 10.96 -3.30
CA GLY A 28 9.41 9.77 -4.11
C GLY A 28 8.66 8.71 -3.29
N LEU A 29 9.13 8.41 -2.07
CA LEU A 29 8.32 7.67 -1.10
C LEU A 29 7.38 8.62 -0.34
N SER A 30 6.21 8.12 0.07
CA SER A 30 5.35 8.80 1.03
C SER A 30 5.79 8.46 2.46
N GLN A 31 5.63 9.42 3.38
CA GLN A 31 5.92 9.22 4.80
C GLN A 31 4.71 9.66 5.63
N PRO A 32 3.70 8.79 5.78
CA PRO A 32 2.53 9.10 6.59
C PRO A 32 2.92 9.25 8.06
N SER A 33 2.63 10.41 8.66
CA SER A 33 3.08 10.78 10.01
C SER A 33 2.59 9.86 11.14
N LYS A 34 1.51 9.11 10.89
CA LYS A 34 0.87 8.22 11.87
C LYS A 34 1.24 6.74 11.71
N MET A 35 2.16 6.45 10.80
CA MET A 35 2.63 5.11 10.49
C MET A 35 4.12 4.95 10.81
N PRO A 36 4.59 3.72 11.06
CA PRO A 36 5.95 3.48 11.55
C PRO A 36 7.06 3.73 10.52
N SER A 37 6.73 3.87 9.23
CA SER A 37 7.73 3.94 8.18
C SER A 37 7.18 4.57 6.90
N TYR A 38 7.84 4.29 5.78
CA TYR A 38 7.50 4.81 4.46
C TYR A 38 6.39 4.02 3.77
N GLY A 39 5.85 4.61 2.72
CA GLY A 39 4.87 4.01 1.84
C GLY A 39 4.95 4.54 0.41
N TYR A 40 4.04 4.09 -0.44
CA TYR A 40 3.92 4.54 -1.82
C TYR A 40 2.45 4.82 -2.15
N SER A 41 2.06 6.08 -2.10
CA SER A 41 0.68 6.51 -2.32
C SER A 41 0.44 6.89 -3.79
N LEU A 42 -0.72 6.51 -4.29
CA LEU A 42 -1.23 6.89 -5.61
C LEU A 42 -2.49 7.77 -5.46
N PRO A 43 -2.92 8.49 -6.51
CA PRO A 43 -4.16 9.26 -6.44
C PRO A 43 -5.37 8.37 -6.17
N ALA A 44 -6.21 8.71 -5.18
CA ALA A 44 -7.43 7.95 -4.88
C ALA A 44 -8.44 7.95 -6.03
N SER A 45 -8.39 8.95 -6.91
CA SER A 45 -9.21 9.03 -8.14
C SER A 45 -8.94 7.90 -9.13
N THR A 46 -7.80 7.22 -9.02
CA THR A 46 -7.41 6.10 -9.90
C THR A 46 -7.80 4.72 -9.37
N CYS A 47 -8.39 4.63 -8.17
CA CYS A 47 -8.97 3.39 -7.65
C CYS A 47 -10.13 2.93 -8.54
N LYS A 48 -10.04 1.74 -9.14
CA LYS A 48 -11.10 1.23 -10.04
C LYS A 48 -12.33 0.77 -9.27
N VAL A 49 -12.14 -0.08 -8.27
CA VAL A 49 -13.23 -0.54 -7.38
C VAL A 49 -13.65 0.59 -6.45
N GLY A 50 -12.69 1.29 -5.83
CA GLY A 50 -12.97 2.38 -4.90
C GLY A 50 -13.82 3.50 -5.50
N SER A 51 -13.59 3.92 -6.74
CA SER A 51 -14.37 4.96 -7.43
C SER A 51 -15.83 4.54 -7.69
N ARG A 52 -16.09 3.24 -7.88
CA ARG A 52 -17.45 2.71 -7.98
C ARG A 52 -18.15 2.66 -6.63
N LEU A 53 -17.43 2.19 -5.61
CA LEU A 53 -17.95 2.11 -4.24
C LEU A 53 -18.20 3.50 -3.63
N GLN A 54 -17.42 4.51 -4.00
CA GLN A 54 -17.62 5.89 -3.56
C GLN A 54 -19.05 6.41 -3.82
N LYS A 55 -19.68 5.94 -4.89
CA LYS A 55 -21.05 6.33 -5.30
C LYS A 55 -22.14 5.54 -4.54
N GLN A 56 -21.75 4.61 -3.65
CA GLN A 56 -22.68 3.72 -2.97
C GLN A 56 -22.66 4.02 -1.46
N PRO A 57 -23.75 4.55 -0.88
CA PRO A 57 -23.87 4.76 0.56
C PRO A 57 -23.60 3.48 1.36
N GLY A 58 -23.03 3.60 2.55
CA GLY A 58 -22.71 2.46 3.42
C GLY A 58 -21.47 1.65 3.02
N THR A 59 -20.76 2.07 1.97
CA THR A 59 -19.45 1.52 1.65
C THR A 59 -18.33 2.30 2.33
N VAL A 60 -17.19 1.64 2.58
CA VAL A 60 -16.02 2.30 3.17
C VAL A 60 -15.48 3.42 2.27
N CYS A 61 -15.59 3.26 0.96
CA CYS A 61 -15.12 4.27 0.01
C CYS A 61 -16.07 5.47 -0.14
N SER A 62 -17.35 5.39 0.29
CA SER A 62 -18.26 6.54 0.26
C SER A 62 -17.81 7.68 1.19
N GLY A 63 -17.05 7.35 2.24
CA GLY A 63 -16.43 8.29 3.15
C GLY A 63 -14.91 8.41 3.02
N CYS A 64 -14.34 8.06 1.87
CA CYS A 64 -12.90 7.93 1.66
C CYS A 64 -12.10 9.14 2.16
N TYR A 65 -11.23 8.93 3.13
CA TYR A 65 -10.36 9.97 3.71
C TYR A 65 -9.36 10.53 2.70
N ALA A 66 -8.95 9.72 1.72
CA ALA A 66 -7.99 10.13 0.69
C ALA A 66 -8.59 11.10 -0.37
N LEU A 67 -9.87 11.45 -0.23
CA LEU A 67 -10.55 12.48 -1.01
C LEU A 67 -10.82 13.75 -0.20
N LYS A 68 -10.17 13.89 0.96
CA LYS A 68 -10.38 15.01 1.90
C LYS A 68 -9.04 15.48 2.49
N GLY A 69 -9.09 16.61 3.20
CA GLY A 69 -7.97 17.13 3.99
C GLY A 69 -6.69 17.29 3.18
N ARG A 70 -5.56 16.86 3.73
CA ARG A 70 -4.23 17.02 3.09
C ARG A 70 -4.06 16.23 1.80
N TYR A 71 -4.84 15.18 1.57
CA TYR A 71 -4.76 14.38 0.34
C TYR A 71 -5.22 15.12 -0.91
N VAL A 72 -6.05 16.16 -0.77
CA VAL A 72 -6.53 16.99 -1.89
C VAL A 72 -5.74 18.29 -2.06
N TRP A 73 -4.70 18.51 -1.29
CA TRP A 73 -3.81 19.64 -1.53
C TRP A 73 -3.06 19.43 -2.85
N GLU A 74 -2.91 20.50 -3.61
CA GLU A 74 -2.29 20.46 -4.95
C GLU A 74 -0.91 19.80 -4.94
N THR A 75 -0.05 20.14 -3.98
CA THR A 75 1.28 19.55 -3.83
C THR A 75 1.23 18.04 -3.56
N THR A 76 0.27 17.57 -2.77
CA THR A 76 0.08 16.15 -2.45
C THR A 76 -0.45 15.39 -3.66
N LEU A 77 -1.46 15.94 -4.34
CA LEU A 77 -2.01 15.37 -5.58
C LEU A 77 -0.94 15.27 -6.67
N ALA A 78 -0.15 16.33 -6.87
CA ALA A 78 0.95 16.34 -7.84
C ALA A 78 2.01 15.29 -7.51
N ALA A 79 2.36 15.09 -6.23
CA ALA A 79 3.30 14.06 -5.81
C ALA A 79 2.75 12.65 -6.07
N MET A 80 1.48 12.39 -5.76
CA MET A 80 0.82 11.10 -6.05
C MET A 80 0.72 10.84 -7.55
N GLN A 81 0.44 11.88 -8.37
CA GLN A 81 0.39 11.74 -9.82
C GLN A 81 1.77 11.38 -10.39
N ARG A 82 2.84 12.06 -9.96
CA ARG A 82 4.20 11.71 -10.39
C ARG A 82 4.59 10.27 -10.04
N ARG A 83 4.15 9.76 -8.88
CA ARG A 83 4.34 8.35 -8.51
C ARG A 83 3.59 7.41 -9.45
N LEU A 84 2.35 7.73 -9.77
CA LEU A 84 1.56 6.95 -10.74
C LEU A 84 2.25 6.92 -12.11
N ASP A 85 2.68 8.08 -12.60
CA ASP A 85 3.37 8.19 -13.90
C ASP A 85 4.69 7.41 -13.91
N SER A 86 5.38 7.34 -12.76
CA SER A 86 6.65 6.63 -12.65
C SER A 86 6.52 5.11 -12.77
N LEU A 87 5.33 4.52 -12.56
CA LEU A 87 5.10 3.07 -12.72
C LEU A 87 5.44 2.56 -14.14
N SER A 88 5.43 3.44 -15.14
CA SER A 88 5.80 3.10 -16.52
C SER A 88 7.31 3.14 -16.80
N LYS A 89 8.13 3.54 -15.83
CA LYS A 89 9.58 3.68 -16.01
C LYS A 89 10.28 2.32 -15.94
N PRO A 90 11.23 2.02 -16.84
CA PRO A 90 11.84 0.70 -16.97
C PRO A 90 12.53 0.17 -15.71
N LEU A 91 13.19 1.04 -14.94
CA LEU A 91 13.93 0.65 -13.72
C LEU A 91 13.14 0.91 -12.44
N TRP A 92 11.80 0.99 -12.51
CA TRP A 92 11.00 1.35 -11.33
C TRP A 92 11.17 0.33 -10.19
N VAL A 93 11.20 -0.96 -10.52
CA VAL A 93 11.35 -2.04 -9.53
C VAL A 93 12.71 -1.94 -8.83
N GLU A 94 13.79 -1.82 -9.59
CA GLU A 94 15.15 -1.76 -9.07
C GLU A 94 15.36 -0.50 -8.23
N VAL A 95 14.89 0.63 -8.72
CA VAL A 95 15.06 1.93 -8.06
C VAL A 95 14.29 2.00 -6.74
N ILE A 96 13.03 1.55 -6.71
CA ILE A 96 12.24 1.57 -5.47
C ILE A 96 12.79 0.56 -4.46
N SER A 97 13.26 -0.60 -4.93
CA SER A 97 13.87 -1.62 -4.08
C SER A 97 15.14 -1.11 -3.41
N GLU A 98 16.02 -0.47 -4.18
CA GLU A 98 17.26 0.13 -3.67
C GLU A 98 16.94 1.20 -2.61
N LEU A 99 15.96 2.08 -2.89
CA LEU A 99 15.57 3.12 -1.94
C LEU A 99 14.98 2.53 -0.66
N ILE A 100 14.13 1.51 -0.76
CA ILE A 100 13.55 0.81 0.41
C ILE A 100 14.66 0.15 1.24
N ASN A 101 15.63 -0.52 0.61
CA ASN A 101 16.76 -1.15 1.29
C ASN A 101 17.61 -0.13 2.05
N ARG A 102 17.89 1.04 1.45
CA ARG A 102 18.61 2.13 2.15
C ARG A 102 17.82 2.68 3.33
N ARG A 103 16.49 2.78 3.22
CA ARG A 103 15.64 3.18 4.35
C ARG A 103 15.59 2.09 5.43
N ALA A 104 15.58 0.82 5.03
CA ALA A 104 15.65 -0.30 5.97
C ALA A 104 16.96 -0.31 6.78
N ALA A 105 18.10 -0.01 6.14
CA ALA A 105 19.39 0.16 6.82
C ALA A 105 19.39 1.31 7.84
N GLN A 106 18.47 2.28 7.70
CA GLN A 106 18.23 3.37 8.65
C GLN A 106 17.18 3.02 9.74
N GLY A 107 16.71 1.76 9.82
CA GLY A 107 15.73 1.28 10.80
C GLY A 107 14.28 1.23 10.31
N HIS A 108 14.02 1.56 9.05
CA HIS A 108 12.66 1.58 8.48
C HIS A 108 12.29 0.21 7.87
N GLN A 109 12.05 -0.81 8.69
CA GLN A 109 11.80 -2.20 8.27
C GLN A 109 10.34 -2.52 7.91
N TYR A 110 9.46 -1.52 7.83
CA TYR A 110 8.05 -1.67 7.47
C TYR A 110 7.74 -0.79 6.27
N PHE A 111 6.95 -1.30 5.33
CA PHE A 111 6.55 -0.55 4.16
C PHE A 111 5.05 -0.76 3.89
N ARG A 112 4.32 0.33 3.57
CA ARG A 112 2.91 0.26 3.19
C ARG A 112 2.72 0.66 1.74
N TRP A 113 2.10 -0.21 0.98
CA TRP A 113 1.58 0.11 -0.33
C TRP A 113 0.21 0.78 -0.21
N HIS A 114 0.02 1.89 -0.91
CA HIS A 114 -1.28 2.56 -1.09
C HIS A 114 -2.00 2.97 0.21
N ASP A 115 -1.41 3.89 0.99
CA ASP A 115 -2.19 4.62 2.00
C ASP A 115 -3.26 5.51 1.34
N SER A 116 -3.06 5.88 0.06
CA SER A 116 -4.02 6.42 -0.89
C SER A 116 -3.84 5.73 -2.24
N GLY A 117 -4.90 5.58 -3.00
CA GLY A 117 -4.91 4.79 -4.24
C GLY A 117 -5.09 3.29 -3.99
N ASP A 118 -4.97 2.48 -5.03
CA ASP A 118 -5.06 1.02 -4.99
C ASP A 118 -4.29 0.40 -6.17
N LEU A 119 -4.23 -0.93 -6.26
CA LEU A 119 -3.64 -1.67 -7.37
C LEU A 119 -4.21 -1.23 -8.72
N GLN A 120 -3.34 -1.02 -9.71
CA GLN A 120 -3.73 -0.56 -11.04
C GLN A 120 -3.95 -1.72 -12.03
N SER A 121 -3.20 -2.82 -11.87
CA SER A 121 -3.28 -3.99 -12.76
C SER A 121 -2.59 -5.20 -12.12
N VAL A 122 -2.70 -6.36 -12.76
CA VAL A 122 -1.92 -7.56 -12.40
C VAL A 122 -0.43 -7.30 -12.56
N ASP A 123 -0.01 -6.58 -13.60
CA ASP A 123 1.40 -6.24 -13.81
C ASP A 123 1.93 -5.30 -12.71
N HIS A 124 1.11 -4.35 -12.23
CA HIS A 124 1.50 -3.55 -11.07
C HIS A 124 1.69 -4.41 -9.82
N LEU A 125 0.83 -5.42 -9.59
CA LEU A 125 1.03 -6.38 -8.49
C LEU A 125 2.32 -7.21 -8.68
N ARG A 126 2.63 -7.66 -9.91
CA ARG A 126 3.90 -8.34 -10.22
C ARG A 126 5.11 -7.48 -9.91
N MET A 127 5.07 -6.19 -10.26
CA MET A 127 6.14 -5.25 -9.91
C MET A 127 6.31 -5.08 -8.39
N ILE A 128 5.21 -4.96 -7.64
CA ILE A 128 5.24 -4.91 -6.17
C ILE A 128 5.86 -6.17 -5.57
N ILE A 129 5.52 -7.33 -6.10
CA ILE A 129 6.07 -8.62 -5.66
C ILE A 129 7.58 -8.68 -5.92
N ALA A 130 8.03 -8.28 -7.10
CA ALA A 130 9.46 -8.21 -7.42
C ALA A 130 10.21 -7.27 -6.46
N VAL A 131 9.61 -6.13 -6.08
CA VAL A 131 10.17 -5.26 -5.03
C VAL A 131 10.27 -5.98 -3.70
N CYS A 132 9.24 -6.72 -3.29
CA CYS A 132 9.27 -7.46 -2.02
C CYS A 132 10.36 -8.54 -2.01
N GLU A 133 10.57 -9.23 -3.12
CA GLU A 133 11.63 -10.23 -3.28
C GLU A 133 13.04 -9.60 -3.20
N LEU A 134 13.21 -8.39 -3.75
CA LEU A 134 14.47 -7.62 -3.68
C LEU A 134 14.70 -6.91 -2.34
N THR A 135 13.70 -6.92 -1.45
CA THR A 135 13.77 -6.27 -0.13
C THR A 135 13.41 -7.24 1.01
N PRO A 136 14.13 -8.39 1.13
CA PRO A 136 13.74 -9.47 2.04
C PRO A 136 13.76 -9.08 3.53
N GLY A 137 14.52 -8.05 3.90
CA GLY A 137 14.58 -7.52 5.27
C GLY A 137 13.44 -6.57 5.65
N VAL A 138 12.48 -6.32 4.73
CA VAL A 138 11.37 -5.39 4.94
C VAL A 138 10.04 -6.15 4.94
N ARG A 139 9.17 -5.83 5.88
CA ARG A 139 7.78 -6.33 5.90
C ARG A 139 6.87 -5.38 5.15
N HIS A 140 6.20 -5.89 4.14
CA HIS A 140 5.30 -5.13 3.28
C HIS A 140 3.84 -5.39 3.62
N TRP A 141 3.03 -4.33 3.62
CA TRP A 141 1.59 -4.40 3.76
C TRP A 141 0.92 -3.76 2.54
N LEU A 142 0.05 -4.53 1.87
CA LEU A 142 -0.72 -4.11 0.72
C LEU A 142 -2.22 -4.26 1.02
N PRO A 143 -2.90 -3.22 1.55
CA PRO A 143 -4.35 -3.21 1.62
C PRO A 143 -4.94 -2.99 0.22
N THR A 144 -5.94 -3.79 -0.17
CA THR A 144 -6.54 -3.64 -1.50
C THR A 144 -8.02 -4.02 -1.52
N ARG A 145 -8.79 -3.36 -2.39
CA ARG A 145 -10.15 -3.73 -2.79
C ARG A 145 -10.23 -4.24 -4.23
N GLU A 146 -9.11 -4.28 -4.92
CA GLU A 146 -8.99 -4.82 -6.28
C GLU A 146 -8.86 -6.36 -6.24
N TYR A 147 -9.85 -7.05 -5.66
CA TYR A 147 -9.84 -8.51 -5.45
C TYR A 147 -9.59 -9.29 -6.73
N ARG A 148 -10.11 -8.79 -7.85
CA ARG A 148 -9.90 -9.43 -9.16
C ARG A 148 -8.42 -9.46 -9.53
N VAL A 149 -7.68 -8.38 -9.31
CA VAL A 149 -6.25 -8.30 -9.59
C VAL A 149 -5.49 -9.39 -8.83
N VAL A 150 -5.79 -9.57 -7.54
CA VAL A 150 -5.13 -10.59 -6.70
C VAL A 150 -5.51 -12.00 -7.15
N ARG A 151 -6.78 -12.24 -7.45
CA ARG A 151 -7.25 -13.54 -7.94
C ARG A 151 -6.63 -13.91 -9.29
N ASP A 152 -6.64 -12.99 -10.24
CA ASP A 152 -6.09 -13.20 -11.58
C ASP A 152 -4.58 -13.51 -11.47
N PHE A 153 -3.84 -12.76 -10.60
CA PHE A 153 -2.43 -13.02 -10.34
C PHE A 153 -2.18 -14.45 -9.81
N VAL A 154 -2.96 -14.91 -8.83
CA VAL A 154 -2.81 -16.26 -8.25
C VAL A 154 -3.24 -17.34 -9.26
N ALA A 155 -4.30 -17.08 -10.03
CA ALA A 155 -4.76 -17.99 -11.07
C ALA A 155 -3.71 -18.17 -12.19
N ASP A 156 -2.93 -17.14 -12.48
CA ASP A 156 -1.80 -17.19 -13.42
C ASP A 156 -0.55 -17.89 -12.82
N GLY A 157 -0.65 -18.50 -11.63
CA GLY A 157 0.46 -19.19 -10.95
C GLY A 157 1.40 -18.25 -10.17
N GLY A 158 0.99 -17.02 -9.93
CA GLY A 158 1.79 -16.05 -9.17
C GLY A 158 1.96 -16.46 -7.70
N ASN A 159 3.17 -16.29 -7.16
CA ASN A 159 3.51 -16.57 -5.76
C ASN A 159 3.59 -15.26 -4.94
N ILE A 160 3.05 -15.27 -3.73
CA ILE A 160 3.10 -14.14 -2.81
C ILE A 160 4.25 -14.38 -1.81
N PRO A 161 5.31 -13.55 -1.81
CA PRO A 161 6.47 -13.75 -0.94
C PRO A 161 6.10 -13.58 0.54
N ALA A 162 6.83 -14.27 1.41
CA ALA A 162 6.52 -14.36 2.85
C ALA A 162 6.56 -12.99 3.56
N ASN A 163 7.33 -12.03 3.06
CA ASN A 163 7.44 -10.68 3.61
C ASN A 163 6.35 -9.71 3.08
N LEU A 164 5.43 -10.16 2.22
CA LEU A 164 4.28 -9.37 1.75
C LEU A 164 2.98 -9.87 2.37
N ASN A 165 2.29 -9.01 3.11
CA ASN A 165 0.93 -9.23 3.56
C ASN A 165 -0.06 -8.48 2.64
N ILE A 166 -0.70 -9.19 1.71
CA ILE A 166 -1.84 -8.68 0.95
C ILE A 166 -3.07 -8.80 1.83
N ARG A 167 -3.72 -7.67 2.14
CA ARG A 167 -4.90 -7.64 3.00
C ARG A 167 -6.11 -7.16 2.19
N LEU A 168 -7.04 -8.09 1.95
CA LEU A 168 -8.28 -7.77 1.24
C LEU A 168 -9.21 -6.96 2.16
N SER A 169 -9.56 -5.76 1.76
CA SER A 169 -10.36 -4.83 2.56
C SER A 169 -11.83 -4.91 2.20
N ALA A 170 -12.72 -5.09 3.19
CA ALA A 170 -14.16 -5.14 2.98
C ALA A 170 -14.69 -3.89 2.26
N HIS A 171 -15.72 -4.08 1.44
CA HIS A 171 -16.36 -3.00 0.69
C HIS A 171 -17.35 -2.20 1.55
N LYS A 172 -18.08 -2.87 2.46
CA LYS A 172 -19.16 -2.27 3.27
C LYS A 172 -18.71 -2.02 4.70
N ILE A 173 -19.20 -0.94 5.29
CA ILE A 173 -19.08 -0.66 6.72
C ILE A 173 -19.96 -1.68 7.46
N GLY A 174 -19.43 -2.32 8.50
CA GLY A 174 -20.11 -3.39 9.24
C GLY A 174 -20.39 -4.65 8.40
N GLY A 175 -19.80 -4.76 7.20
CA GLY A 175 -19.96 -5.92 6.34
C GLY A 175 -19.00 -7.05 6.66
N PHE A 176 -19.26 -8.22 6.07
CA PHE A 176 -18.40 -9.40 6.23
C PHE A 176 -17.03 -9.20 5.60
N ALA A 177 -16.03 -9.87 6.17
CA ALA A 177 -14.70 -9.99 5.58
C ALA A 177 -14.77 -10.66 4.19
N PRO A 178 -13.98 -10.19 3.21
CA PRO A 178 -13.95 -10.84 1.91
C PRO A 178 -13.41 -12.26 2.03
N SER A 179 -14.07 -13.20 1.36
CA SER A 179 -13.68 -14.60 1.35
C SER A 179 -13.66 -15.14 -0.08
N PHE A 180 -12.54 -15.74 -0.45
CA PHE A 180 -12.32 -16.36 -1.75
C PHE A 180 -11.57 -17.67 -1.56
N PRO A 181 -12.17 -18.85 -1.85
CA PRO A 181 -11.49 -20.15 -1.63
C PRO A 181 -10.10 -20.23 -2.28
N ALA A 182 -9.95 -19.68 -3.49
CA ALA A 182 -8.67 -19.67 -4.21
C ALA A 182 -7.57 -18.81 -3.55
N LEU A 183 -7.91 -17.95 -2.60
CA LEU A 183 -6.96 -17.07 -1.89
C LEU A 183 -6.77 -17.45 -0.42
N GLN A 184 -7.43 -18.52 0.03
CA GLN A 184 -7.37 -18.96 1.41
C GLN A 184 -5.92 -19.33 1.81
N GLY A 185 -5.45 -18.81 2.95
CA GLY A 185 -4.07 -18.99 3.42
C GLY A 185 -3.00 -18.17 2.67
N LEU A 186 -3.34 -17.55 1.55
CA LEU A 186 -2.42 -16.71 0.77
C LEU A 186 -2.50 -15.23 1.15
N VAL A 187 -3.69 -14.77 1.55
CA VAL A 187 -3.97 -13.36 1.88
C VAL A 187 -4.65 -13.27 3.25
N THR A 188 -4.64 -12.09 3.82
CA THR A 188 -5.39 -11.75 5.04
C THR A 188 -6.54 -10.79 4.72
N VAL A 189 -7.39 -10.48 5.69
CA VAL A 189 -8.58 -9.66 5.44
C VAL A 189 -8.69 -8.50 6.43
N SER A 190 -9.48 -7.47 6.05
CA SER A 190 -9.87 -6.42 6.98
C SER A 190 -11.31 -5.98 6.78
N THR A 191 -11.92 -5.55 7.88
CA THR A 191 -13.23 -4.92 7.93
C THR A 191 -13.14 -3.50 8.48
N VAL A 192 -14.24 -2.77 8.37
CA VAL A 192 -14.45 -1.49 9.05
C VAL A 192 -15.78 -1.59 9.77
N SER A 193 -15.77 -1.50 11.08
CA SER A 193 -17.00 -1.44 11.88
C SER A 193 -17.19 -0.05 12.50
N PRO A 194 -18.43 0.35 12.84
CA PRO A 194 -18.70 1.64 13.45
C PRO A 194 -17.96 1.89 14.76
N LYS A 195 -17.66 0.84 15.50
CA LYS A 195 -17.00 0.90 16.82
C LYS A 195 -15.62 0.24 16.83
N GLY A 196 -15.20 -0.44 15.76
CA GLY A 196 -13.95 -1.22 15.74
C GLY A 196 -14.00 -2.41 16.73
N ASP A 197 -15.18 -3.01 16.89
CA ASP A 197 -15.51 -3.98 17.93
C ASP A 197 -15.92 -5.37 17.38
N ASN A 198 -15.40 -5.74 16.22
CA ASN A 198 -15.60 -7.07 15.67
C ASN A 198 -14.87 -8.12 16.53
N GLU A 199 -15.61 -8.91 17.29
CA GLU A 199 -15.09 -9.92 18.24
C GLU A 199 -14.21 -11.01 17.58
N HIS A 200 -14.35 -11.20 16.26
CA HIS A 200 -13.59 -12.18 15.48
C HIS A 200 -12.36 -11.61 14.77
N ALA A 201 -11.97 -10.38 15.12
CA ALA A 201 -10.88 -9.68 14.46
C ALA A 201 -9.94 -9.01 15.47
N HIS A 202 -8.69 -8.79 15.06
CA HIS A 202 -7.81 -7.90 15.79
C HIS A 202 -8.31 -6.47 15.67
N ALA A 203 -8.80 -5.89 16.75
CA ALA A 203 -9.22 -4.49 16.78
C ALA A 203 -8.01 -3.57 16.61
N CYS A 204 -8.05 -2.70 15.60
CA CYS A 204 -6.97 -1.74 15.38
C CYS A 204 -6.90 -0.72 16.53
N PRO A 205 -5.80 -0.64 17.30
CA PRO A 205 -5.72 0.25 18.47
C PRO A 205 -5.58 1.73 18.10
N ALA A 206 -5.40 2.06 16.83
CA ALA A 206 -5.09 3.43 16.38
C ALA A 206 -6.11 4.47 16.86
N GLN A 207 -7.40 4.11 16.96
CA GLN A 207 -8.44 5.02 17.47
C GLN A 207 -8.19 5.53 18.90
N HIS A 208 -7.45 4.76 19.71
CA HIS A 208 -7.08 5.09 21.08
C HIS A 208 -5.66 5.67 21.21
N GLN A 209 -4.98 5.92 20.07
CA GLN A 209 -3.58 6.32 19.96
C GLN A 209 -3.42 7.48 18.95
N ASP A 210 -4.31 8.49 19.01
CA ASP A 210 -4.32 9.65 18.09
C ASP A 210 -4.29 9.26 16.61
N ASN A 211 -4.97 8.16 16.28
CA ASN A 211 -4.94 7.50 14.97
C ASN A 211 -3.55 7.05 14.51
N SER A 212 -2.64 6.80 15.43
CA SER A 212 -1.28 6.31 15.15
C SER A 212 -1.18 4.81 15.37
N CYS A 213 -0.33 4.14 14.60
CA CYS A 213 -0.06 2.70 14.78
C CYS A 213 0.64 2.38 16.11
N GLY A 214 1.33 3.35 16.74
CA GLY A 214 2.13 3.08 17.93
C GLY A 214 3.07 1.89 17.73
N SER A 215 3.08 0.95 18.68
CA SER A 215 3.86 -0.30 18.61
C SER A 215 3.15 -1.42 17.82
N CYS A 216 1.86 -1.29 17.48
CA CYS A 216 1.12 -2.31 16.75
C CYS A 216 1.65 -2.51 15.33
N ARG A 217 1.80 -3.77 14.91
CA ARG A 217 2.24 -4.17 13.56
C ARG A 217 1.34 -5.21 12.90
N ALA A 218 0.13 -5.40 13.42
CA ALA A 218 -0.83 -6.40 12.95
C ALA A 218 -1.11 -6.33 11.44
N CYS A 219 -1.09 -5.14 10.85
CA CYS A 219 -1.31 -4.97 9.42
C CYS A 219 -0.22 -5.60 8.54
N TRP A 220 1.02 -5.69 9.03
CA TRP A 220 2.16 -6.32 8.35
C TRP A 220 2.34 -7.79 8.70
N ASP A 221 1.60 -8.30 9.68
CA ASP A 221 1.72 -9.67 10.17
C ASP A 221 0.71 -10.58 9.47
N ARG A 222 1.21 -11.58 8.76
CA ARG A 222 0.37 -12.62 8.11
C ARG A 222 -0.26 -13.58 9.12
N GLY A 223 0.27 -13.67 10.34
CA GLY A 223 -0.32 -14.43 11.43
C GLY A 223 -1.59 -13.78 12.01
N VAL A 224 -1.86 -12.53 11.67
CA VAL A 224 -3.09 -11.81 12.02
C VAL A 224 -4.04 -11.85 10.82
N ASP A 225 -4.85 -12.88 10.73
CA ASP A 225 -5.73 -13.14 9.57
C ASP A 225 -6.73 -12.01 9.31
N HIS A 226 -7.30 -11.43 10.37
CA HIS A 226 -8.35 -10.43 10.27
C HIS A 226 -8.05 -9.22 11.17
N VAL A 227 -8.06 -8.02 10.58
CA VAL A 227 -7.99 -6.74 11.30
C VAL A 227 -9.29 -5.97 11.10
N ASP A 228 -9.87 -5.48 12.18
CA ASP A 228 -11.01 -4.57 12.13
C ASP A 228 -10.59 -3.14 12.44
N TYR A 229 -10.96 -2.22 11.57
CA TYR A 229 -10.69 -0.79 11.73
C TYR A 229 -11.94 -0.08 12.20
N HIS A 230 -11.75 0.90 13.10
CA HIS A 230 -12.80 1.83 13.45
C HIS A 230 -13.14 2.78 12.27
N LEU A 231 -14.41 3.07 12.08
CA LEU A 231 -14.87 4.06 11.10
C LEU A 231 -14.46 5.47 11.57
N HIS A 232 -13.76 6.21 10.73
CA HIS A 232 -13.32 7.60 10.97
C HIS A 232 -14.33 8.62 10.46
#